data_f0e414d243df40df0c0f9b6fc1882771
#
_entry.id   f0e414d243df40df0c0f9b6fc1882771
#
_cell.length_a   1.000
_cell.length_b   1.000
_cell.length_c   1.000
_cell.angle_alpha   90.00
_cell.angle_beta   90.00
_cell.angle_gamma   90.00
#
_symmetry.space_group_name_H-M   'P 1'
#
loop_
_entity.id
_entity.type
_entity.pdbx_description
1 polymer ?
#
loop_
_entity_poly.entity_id
_entity_poly.type
_entity_poly.pdbx_seq_one_letter_code
_entity_poly.pdbx_strand_id
1 'polypeptide(L)'
;MTNKQPNNSLWLSTGAAFIAALVFFTLWMGFVLQPVVEVRIKGLEGSGDKVCYFVEPDFQLRWIHSVEKQWWEEQYQRESDGLLLTTTYFEAFGAGTPSTEALAPIQKPGYLGYQINEKLPNLNWIVSRLTKGEIDYGDHRVLIHQMVPDYSEVVIMPKTYGLIDRFKKDLCHELPSDGSR
;
A
#
# COMPACT_ATOMS: atom_id res chain seq x y z
N MET A 1 -16.69 -68.15 22.87
CA MET A 1 -17.07 -66.72 23.11
C MET A 1 -15.90 -65.83 22.72
N THR A 2 -15.88 -65.31 21.51
CA THR A 2 -14.80 -64.42 20.99
C THR A 2 -15.18 -62.98 21.26
N ASN A 3 -14.46 -62.36 22.20
CA ASN A 3 -14.62 -60.97 22.56
C ASN A 3 -13.95 -60.09 21.50
N LYS A 4 -14.75 -59.45 20.62
CA LYS A 4 -14.28 -58.54 19.57
C LYS A 4 -14.15 -57.14 20.20
N GLN A 5 -12.94 -56.74 20.56
CA GLN A 5 -12.67 -55.36 20.98
C GLN A 5 -12.98 -54.37 19.88
N PRO A 6 -13.64 -53.24 20.14
CA PRO A 6 -13.88 -52.21 19.15
C PRO A 6 -12.57 -51.51 18.76
N ASN A 7 -12.34 -51.38 17.47
CA ASN A 7 -11.16 -50.75 16.86
C ASN A 7 -11.20 -49.23 17.10
N ASN A 8 -10.67 -48.74 18.22
CA ASN A 8 -10.60 -47.31 18.56
C ASN A 8 -9.60 -46.51 17.67
N SER A 9 -8.81 -47.21 16.85
CA SER A 9 -7.80 -46.58 15.99
C SER A 9 -8.38 -45.79 14.78
N LEU A 10 -9.60 -46.16 14.33
CA LEU A 10 -10.23 -45.47 13.19
C LEU A 10 -10.73 -44.06 13.53
N TRP A 11 -11.17 -43.82 14.77
CA TRP A 11 -11.67 -42.49 15.20
C TRP A 11 -10.56 -41.47 15.42
N LEU A 12 -9.38 -41.88 15.85
CA LEU A 12 -8.21 -41.03 16.02
C LEU A 12 -7.61 -40.58 14.67
N SER A 13 -7.65 -41.44 13.66
CA SER A 13 -7.11 -41.13 12.33
C SER A 13 -7.99 -40.14 11.56
N THR A 14 -9.32 -40.22 11.69
CA THR A 14 -10.26 -39.30 11.04
C THR A 14 -10.18 -37.91 11.64
N GLY A 15 -10.08 -37.80 12.98
CA GLY A 15 -9.93 -36.47 13.64
C GLY A 15 -8.64 -35.75 13.27
N ALA A 16 -7.52 -36.48 13.23
CA ALA A 16 -6.23 -35.93 12.81
C ALA A 16 -6.24 -35.46 11.36
N ALA A 17 -6.89 -36.20 10.45
CA ALA A 17 -7.03 -35.82 9.06
C ALA A 17 -7.89 -34.55 8.88
N PHE A 18 -8.97 -34.40 9.64
CA PHE A 18 -9.80 -33.19 9.62
C PHE A 18 -9.05 -31.96 10.14
N ILE A 19 -8.28 -32.08 11.20
CA ILE A 19 -7.46 -30.98 11.75
C ILE A 19 -6.39 -30.60 10.73
N ALA A 20 -5.69 -31.56 10.15
CA ALA A 20 -4.69 -31.28 9.12
C ALA A 20 -5.29 -30.59 7.87
N ALA A 21 -6.47 -30.99 7.42
CA ALA A 21 -7.18 -30.35 6.32
C ALA A 21 -7.61 -28.93 6.64
N LEU A 22 -8.09 -28.66 7.86
CA LEU A 22 -8.45 -27.32 8.31
C LEU A 22 -7.22 -26.41 8.40
N VAL A 23 -6.11 -26.89 8.97
CA VAL A 23 -4.86 -26.14 9.05
C VAL A 23 -4.32 -25.85 7.65
N PHE A 24 -4.34 -26.85 6.77
CA PHE A 24 -3.91 -26.64 5.38
C PHE A 24 -4.80 -25.64 4.65
N PHE A 25 -6.12 -25.71 4.83
CA PHE A 25 -7.07 -24.77 4.23
C PHE A 25 -6.88 -23.33 4.72
N THR A 26 -6.66 -23.13 6.04
CA THR A 26 -6.41 -21.80 6.60
C THR A 26 -5.08 -21.21 6.13
N LEU A 27 -4.02 -22.02 6.07
CA LEU A 27 -2.73 -21.61 5.52
C LEU A 27 -2.83 -21.30 4.02
N TRP A 28 -3.58 -22.11 3.27
CA TRP A 28 -3.82 -21.90 1.85
C TRP A 28 -4.63 -20.62 1.59
N MET A 29 -5.70 -20.38 2.37
CA MET A 29 -6.49 -19.13 2.30
C MET A 29 -5.62 -17.89 2.60
N GLY A 30 -4.75 -17.95 3.63
CA GLY A 30 -3.81 -16.88 3.93
C GLY A 30 -2.80 -16.62 2.81
N PHE A 31 -2.37 -17.65 2.12
CA PHE A 31 -1.49 -17.52 0.95
C PHE A 31 -2.22 -16.99 -0.29
N VAL A 32 -3.52 -17.29 -0.43
CA VAL A 32 -4.34 -16.87 -1.58
C VAL A 32 -4.80 -15.42 -1.46
N LEU A 33 -5.13 -14.97 -0.24
CA LEU A 33 -5.62 -13.60 0.03
C LEU A 33 -4.49 -12.75 0.64
N GLN A 34 -4.03 -11.75 -0.10
CA GLN A 34 -2.94 -10.88 0.30
C GLN A 34 -3.41 -9.43 0.41
N PRO A 35 -3.24 -8.78 1.58
CA PRO A 35 -3.43 -7.35 1.70
C PRO A 35 -2.37 -6.61 0.89
N VAL A 36 -2.79 -5.64 0.08
CA VAL A 36 -1.93 -4.83 -0.79
C VAL A 36 -2.32 -3.36 -0.69
N VAL A 37 -1.44 -2.48 -1.15
CA VAL A 37 -1.79 -1.11 -1.52
C VAL A 37 -1.97 -1.07 -3.03
N GLU A 38 -3.18 -0.76 -3.48
CA GLU A 38 -3.49 -0.56 -4.89
C GLU A 38 -3.24 0.91 -5.26
N VAL A 39 -2.51 1.13 -6.33
CA VAL A 39 -2.32 2.43 -6.96
C VAL A 39 -3.06 2.42 -8.29
N ARG A 40 -4.10 3.23 -8.38
CA ARG A 40 -4.94 3.36 -9.57
C ARG A 40 -4.72 4.70 -10.22
N ILE A 41 -4.23 4.70 -11.43
CA ILE A 41 -4.05 5.89 -12.26
C ILE A 41 -5.27 5.99 -13.16
N LYS A 42 -6.06 7.02 -12.99
CA LYS A 42 -7.24 7.24 -13.84
C LYS A 42 -6.81 7.63 -15.25
N GLY A 43 -7.30 6.89 -16.23
CA GLY A 43 -7.01 7.16 -17.63
C GLY A 43 -7.60 8.50 -18.07
N LEU A 44 -6.83 9.25 -18.86
CA LEU A 44 -7.31 10.44 -19.56
C LEU A 44 -8.08 10.01 -20.81
N GLU A 45 -9.22 10.66 -21.08
CA GLU A 45 -10.07 10.55 -22.28
C GLU A 45 -9.95 9.25 -23.11
N GLY A 46 -10.66 8.19 -22.64
CA GLY A 46 -10.82 6.95 -23.41
C GLY A 46 -9.73 5.89 -23.24
N SER A 47 -8.65 6.17 -22.52
CA SER A 47 -7.74 5.14 -22.04
C SER A 47 -8.26 4.58 -20.71
N GLY A 48 -8.31 3.25 -20.59
CA GLY A 48 -8.70 2.61 -19.32
C GLY A 48 -7.75 2.95 -18.17
N ASP A 49 -8.21 2.78 -16.93
CA ASP A 49 -7.36 2.95 -15.74
C ASP A 49 -6.15 2.01 -15.80
N LYS A 50 -4.97 2.52 -15.48
CA LYS A 50 -3.80 1.69 -15.19
C LYS A 50 -3.81 1.38 -13.69
N VAL A 51 -3.55 0.13 -13.32
CA VAL A 51 -3.57 -0.31 -11.93
C VAL A 51 -2.32 -1.10 -11.65
N CYS A 52 -1.59 -0.70 -10.61
CA CYS A 52 -0.51 -1.49 -10.04
C CYS A 52 -0.69 -1.66 -8.53
N TYR A 53 0.16 -2.46 -7.90
CA TYR A 53 0.09 -2.69 -6.46
C TYR A 53 1.47 -2.94 -5.85
N PHE A 54 1.55 -2.83 -4.53
CA PHE A 54 2.66 -3.30 -3.72
C PHE A 54 2.15 -3.94 -2.43
N VAL A 55 2.98 -4.74 -1.77
CA VAL A 55 2.58 -5.56 -0.62
C VAL A 55 3.01 -4.99 0.71
N GLU A 56 3.96 -4.09 0.70
CA GLU A 56 4.49 -3.44 1.90
C GLU A 56 3.38 -2.68 2.62
N PRO A 57 3.26 -2.82 3.96
CA PRO A 57 2.25 -2.09 4.71
C PRO A 57 2.58 -0.61 4.85
N ASP A 58 3.87 -0.27 4.90
CA ASP A 58 4.36 1.07 5.11
C ASP A 58 4.90 1.64 3.80
N PHE A 59 4.52 2.88 3.49
CA PHE A 59 5.01 3.59 2.32
C PHE A 59 5.07 5.10 2.58
N GLN A 60 5.80 5.81 1.73
CA GLN A 60 5.96 7.26 1.79
C GLN A 60 5.56 7.87 0.47
N LEU A 61 4.79 8.95 0.52
CA LEU A 61 4.64 9.88 -0.59
C LEU A 61 5.66 11.01 -0.43
N ARG A 62 6.21 11.43 -1.56
CA ARG A 62 7.15 12.55 -1.60
C ARG A 62 6.87 13.43 -2.82
N TRP A 63 6.85 14.73 -2.62
CA TRP A 63 6.65 15.69 -3.72
C TRP A 63 7.21 17.07 -3.37
N ILE A 64 7.40 17.89 -4.40
CA ILE A 64 7.70 19.33 -4.22
C ILE A 64 6.40 20.09 -4.02
N HIS A 65 6.24 20.77 -2.90
CA HIS A 65 5.08 21.60 -2.63
C HIS A 65 4.95 22.71 -3.67
N SER A 66 3.75 22.88 -4.24
CA SER A 66 3.55 23.74 -5.41
C SER A 66 3.81 25.23 -5.17
N VAL A 67 3.59 25.70 -3.94
CA VAL A 67 3.80 27.10 -3.53
C VAL A 67 5.20 27.29 -2.97
N GLU A 68 5.56 26.56 -1.93
CA GLU A 68 6.79 26.74 -1.17
C GLU A 68 8.04 26.22 -1.92
N LYS A 69 7.86 25.39 -2.97
CA LYS A 69 8.94 24.81 -3.79
C LYS A 69 9.95 23.99 -2.99
N GLN A 70 9.52 23.43 -1.88
CA GLN A 70 10.30 22.58 -0.99
C GLN A 70 9.77 21.15 -0.99
N TRP A 71 10.59 20.21 -0.56
CA TRP A 71 10.17 18.83 -0.41
C TRP A 71 9.21 18.67 0.76
N TRP A 72 8.16 17.88 0.49
CA TRP A 72 7.18 17.43 1.45
C TRP A 72 7.10 15.91 1.38
N GLU A 73 7.06 15.28 2.53
CA GLU A 73 7.02 13.82 2.65
C GLU A 73 5.95 13.43 3.66
N GLU A 74 5.15 12.43 3.33
CA GLU A 74 4.12 11.86 4.19
C GLU A 74 4.30 10.36 4.31
N GLN A 75 4.31 9.87 5.53
CA GLN A 75 4.44 8.45 5.83
C GLN A 75 3.08 7.86 6.13
N TYR A 76 2.77 6.78 5.44
CA TYR A 76 1.50 6.08 5.53
C TYR A 76 1.70 4.63 5.94
N GLN A 77 0.71 4.12 6.67
CA GLN A 77 0.59 2.71 7.00
C GLN A 77 -0.74 2.19 6.47
N ARG A 78 -0.71 1.05 5.76
CA ARG A 78 -1.92 0.38 5.31
C ARG A 78 -2.60 -0.30 6.49
N GLU A 79 -3.88 0.03 6.70
CA GLU A 79 -4.79 -0.66 7.58
C GLU A 79 -5.80 -1.53 6.81
N SER A 80 -6.65 -2.25 7.51
CA SER A 80 -7.65 -3.15 6.89
C SER A 80 -8.70 -2.41 6.07
N ASP A 81 -9.04 -1.18 6.47
CA ASP A 81 -10.15 -0.37 5.95
C ASP A 81 -9.73 1.06 5.57
N GLY A 82 -8.43 1.35 5.52
CA GLY A 82 -7.92 2.67 5.20
C GLY A 82 -6.40 2.76 5.19
N LEU A 83 -5.93 3.98 5.08
CA LEU A 83 -4.54 4.37 5.19
C LEU A 83 -4.39 5.28 6.40
N LEU A 84 -3.44 5.00 7.27
CA LEU A 84 -3.11 5.86 8.41
C LEU A 84 -1.95 6.77 8.00
N LEU A 85 -2.18 8.09 7.90
CA LEU A 85 -1.12 9.09 7.82
C LEU A 85 -0.47 9.20 9.20
N THR A 86 0.74 8.67 9.35
CA THR A 86 1.43 8.62 10.63
C THR A 86 2.23 9.89 10.89
N THR A 87 2.98 10.35 9.89
CA THR A 87 3.95 11.44 10.04
C THR A 87 4.03 12.25 8.75
N THR A 88 4.20 13.57 8.89
CA THR A 88 4.55 14.46 7.78
C THR A 88 5.89 15.15 8.06
N TYR A 89 6.69 15.38 7.01
CA TYR A 89 7.96 16.10 7.04
C TYR A 89 7.99 17.16 5.95
N PHE A 90 8.54 18.33 6.27
CA PHE A 90 8.73 19.44 5.32
C PHE A 90 9.97 20.25 5.69
N GLU A 91 10.55 20.95 4.73
CA GLU A 91 11.84 21.66 4.93
C GLU A 91 11.68 22.99 5.67
N ALA A 92 10.54 23.68 5.50
CA ALA A 92 10.24 24.93 6.19
C ALA A 92 8.73 25.12 6.38
N PHE A 93 8.34 25.94 7.33
CA PHE A 93 6.94 26.32 7.51
C PHE A 93 6.40 27.08 6.31
N GLY A 94 5.16 26.80 5.95
CA GLY A 94 4.47 27.41 4.83
C GLY A 94 2.99 27.07 4.80
N ALA A 95 2.38 27.21 3.62
CA ALA A 95 0.96 26.93 3.44
C ALA A 95 0.63 25.45 3.71
N GLY A 96 -0.35 25.22 4.59
CA GLY A 96 -0.83 23.87 4.92
C GLY A 96 0.04 23.08 5.89
N THR A 97 1.14 23.65 6.42
CA THR A 97 1.97 22.95 7.40
C THR A 97 1.26 22.86 8.76
N PRO A 98 1.30 21.69 9.43
CA PRO A 98 0.81 21.55 10.79
C PRO A 98 1.64 22.42 11.75
N SER A 99 1.00 22.94 12.78
CA SER A 99 1.66 23.82 13.76
C SER A 99 1.30 23.49 15.22
N THR A 100 0.31 22.65 15.43
CA THR A 100 -0.23 22.31 16.75
C THR A 100 -0.02 20.86 17.14
N GLU A 101 0.36 20.02 16.19
CA GLU A 101 0.56 18.60 16.38
C GLU A 101 1.87 18.32 17.12
N ALA A 102 1.98 17.14 17.71
CA ALA A 102 3.21 16.70 18.37
C ALA A 102 4.33 16.50 17.33
N LEU A 103 5.56 16.79 17.74
CA LEU A 103 6.72 16.51 16.89
C LEU A 103 6.85 15.01 16.62
N ALA A 104 7.29 14.65 15.42
CA ALA A 104 7.57 13.30 15.05
C ALA A 104 8.64 12.69 15.99
N PRO A 105 8.51 11.41 16.37
CA PRO A 105 9.49 10.73 17.22
C PRO A 105 10.90 10.69 16.62
N ILE A 106 10.97 10.63 15.29
CA ILE A 106 12.23 10.63 14.52
C ILE A 106 12.27 11.91 13.71
N GLN A 107 13.31 12.72 13.96
CA GLN A 107 13.56 13.95 13.20
C GLN A 107 14.58 13.66 12.10
N LYS A 108 14.34 14.20 10.91
CA LYS A 108 15.24 14.11 9.75
C LYS A 108 16.07 15.40 9.66
N PRO A 109 17.40 15.32 9.44
CA PRO A 109 18.20 16.54 9.22
C PRO A 109 17.67 17.37 8.06
N GLY A 110 17.45 18.68 8.29
CA GLY A 110 16.90 19.60 7.29
C GLY A 110 15.37 19.55 7.15
N TYR A 111 14.67 18.76 7.96
CA TYR A 111 13.21 18.67 7.95
C TYR A 111 12.61 18.94 9.33
N LEU A 112 11.39 19.45 9.33
CA LEU A 112 10.50 19.49 10.47
C LEU A 112 9.50 18.34 10.33
N GLY A 113 9.39 17.50 11.36
CA GLY A 113 8.49 16.34 11.35
C GLY A 113 7.40 16.48 12.41
N TYR A 114 6.17 16.17 12.03
CA TYR A 114 5.00 16.13 12.91
C TYR A 114 4.28 14.79 12.85
N GLN A 115 3.79 14.35 14.01
CA GLN A 115 2.96 13.17 14.12
C GLN A 115 1.51 13.57 13.85
N ILE A 116 0.87 12.95 12.86
CA ILE A 116 -0.48 13.31 12.40
C ILE A 116 -1.51 12.31 12.94
N ASN A 117 -1.32 11.00 12.68
CA ASN A 117 -2.22 9.92 13.08
C ASN A 117 -3.66 10.09 12.56
N GLU A 118 -3.80 10.53 11.31
CA GLU A 118 -5.07 10.68 10.64
C GLU A 118 -5.38 9.47 9.76
N LYS A 119 -6.60 8.93 9.89
CA LYS A 119 -7.06 7.81 9.09
C LYS A 119 -7.85 8.28 7.89
N LEU A 120 -7.47 7.82 6.72
CA LEU A 120 -8.07 8.15 5.43
C LEU A 120 -8.58 6.87 4.75
N PRO A 121 -9.77 6.86 4.14
CA PRO A 121 -10.26 5.68 3.42
C PRO A 121 -9.43 5.39 2.16
N ASN A 122 -8.89 6.40 1.55
CA ASN A 122 -7.99 6.38 0.39
C ASN A 122 -7.32 7.74 0.25
N LEU A 123 -6.33 7.82 -0.63
CA LEU A 123 -5.72 9.07 -1.05
C LEU A 123 -6.11 9.36 -2.50
N ASN A 124 -6.51 10.60 -2.77
CA ASN A 124 -6.68 11.14 -4.11
C ASN A 124 -5.56 12.16 -4.36
N TRP A 125 -4.67 11.83 -5.26
CA TRP A 125 -3.47 12.60 -5.52
C TRP A 125 -3.43 13.07 -6.98
N ILE A 126 -3.37 14.38 -7.20
CA ILE A 126 -3.17 14.95 -8.54
C ILE A 126 -1.67 15.12 -8.77
N VAL A 127 -1.15 14.41 -9.75
CA VAL A 127 0.29 14.34 -10.04
C VAL A 127 0.66 15.31 -11.16
N SER A 128 1.80 15.99 -11.01
CA SER A 128 2.40 16.85 -12.01
C SER A 128 3.91 16.67 -12.07
N ARG A 129 4.51 16.79 -13.23
CA ARG A 129 5.97 16.82 -13.41
C ARG A 129 6.65 17.90 -12.60
N LEU A 130 5.96 19.03 -12.38
CA LEU A 130 6.48 20.15 -11.61
C LEU A 130 6.60 19.84 -10.11
N THR A 131 5.72 18.97 -9.60
CA THR A 131 5.73 18.55 -8.19
C THR A 131 6.57 17.31 -7.94
N LYS A 132 7.05 16.63 -8.99
CA LYS A 132 7.91 15.44 -8.89
C LYS A 132 7.40 14.40 -7.92
N GLY A 133 6.11 14.03 -8.03
CA GLY A 133 5.49 13.07 -7.13
C GLY A 133 6.12 11.67 -7.21
N GLU A 134 6.47 11.11 -6.06
CA GLU A 134 7.15 9.83 -5.89
C GLU A 134 6.44 8.99 -4.82
N ILE A 135 6.49 7.66 -4.96
CA ILE A 135 6.06 6.70 -3.93
C ILE A 135 7.27 5.82 -3.58
N ASP A 136 7.63 5.79 -2.29
CA ASP A 136 8.69 4.94 -1.76
C ASP A 136 8.06 3.83 -0.89
N TYR A 137 8.42 2.57 -1.13
CA TYR A 137 8.02 1.41 -0.32
C TYR A 137 9.09 0.32 -0.38
N GLY A 138 9.38 -0.30 0.76
CA GLY A 138 10.50 -1.23 0.85
C GLY A 138 11.79 -0.61 0.30
N ASP A 139 12.43 -1.29 -0.63
CA ASP A 139 13.64 -0.81 -1.31
C ASP A 139 13.33 -0.17 -2.68
N HIS A 140 12.06 0.09 -2.99
CA HIS A 140 11.62 0.60 -4.27
C HIS A 140 11.21 2.07 -4.21
N ARG A 141 11.60 2.82 -5.23
CA ARG A 141 11.13 4.19 -5.50
C ARG A 141 10.46 4.25 -6.86
N VAL A 142 9.20 4.66 -6.87
CA VAL A 142 8.39 4.78 -8.08
C VAL A 142 8.16 6.25 -8.39
N LEU A 143 8.68 6.71 -9.53
CA LEU A 143 8.58 8.10 -9.98
C LEU A 143 7.25 8.30 -10.72
N ILE A 144 6.16 8.41 -9.99
CA ILE A 144 4.80 8.53 -10.56
C ILE A 144 4.70 9.66 -11.56
N HIS A 145 5.35 10.79 -11.30
CA HIS A 145 5.36 11.95 -12.20
C HIS A 145 5.99 11.68 -13.59
N GLN A 146 6.73 10.57 -13.75
CA GLN A 146 7.29 10.16 -15.04
C GLN A 146 6.46 9.08 -15.75
N MET A 147 5.47 8.52 -15.06
CA MET A 147 4.66 7.39 -15.55
C MET A 147 3.29 7.82 -16.04
N VAL A 148 2.89 9.06 -15.73
CA VAL A 148 1.56 9.58 -16.00
C VAL A 148 1.63 10.99 -16.62
N PRO A 149 0.66 11.39 -17.46
CA PRO A 149 0.51 12.76 -17.90
C PRO A 149 0.30 13.72 -16.74
N ASP A 150 0.64 15.00 -16.94
CA ASP A 150 0.35 16.04 -15.95
C ASP A 150 -1.14 16.10 -15.63
N TYR A 151 -1.44 16.34 -14.35
CA TYR A 151 -2.80 16.42 -13.79
C TYR A 151 -3.57 15.10 -13.77
N SER A 152 -2.89 13.97 -13.98
CA SER A 152 -3.50 12.66 -13.75
C SER A 152 -3.91 12.51 -12.29
N GLU A 153 -5.10 11.96 -12.09
CA GLU A 153 -5.57 11.57 -10.76
C GLU A 153 -5.04 10.17 -10.42
N VAL A 154 -4.34 10.07 -9.32
CA VAL A 154 -3.82 8.82 -8.77
C VAL A 154 -4.54 8.52 -7.45
N VAL A 155 -5.24 7.39 -7.38
CA VAL A 155 -5.94 6.94 -6.19
C VAL A 155 -5.15 5.82 -5.55
N ILE A 156 -4.79 5.98 -4.27
CA ILE A 156 -4.05 4.98 -3.49
C ILE A 156 -4.98 4.47 -2.39
N MET A 157 -5.15 3.14 -2.31
CA MET A 157 -6.10 2.55 -1.38
C MET A 157 -5.69 1.16 -0.92
N PRO A 158 -6.11 0.73 0.30
CA PRO A 158 -5.94 -0.65 0.72
C PRO A 158 -6.86 -1.57 -0.08
N LYS A 159 -6.36 -2.74 -0.44
CA LYS A 159 -7.11 -3.82 -1.08
C LYS A 159 -6.66 -5.18 -0.56
N THR A 160 -7.50 -6.17 -0.81
CA THR A 160 -7.11 -7.57 -0.63
C THR A 160 -7.16 -8.25 -1.99
N TYR A 161 -6.02 -8.77 -2.43
CA TYR A 161 -5.90 -9.45 -3.71
C TYR A 161 -5.91 -10.95 -3.52
N GLY A 162 -6.70 -11.64 -4.36
CA GLY A 162 -6.59 -13.06 -4.58
C GLY A 162 -5.42 -13.39 -5.51
N LEU A 163 -5.16 -14.69 -5.68
CA LEU A 163 -4.09 -15.17 -6.57
C LEU A 163 -4.27 -14.65 -8.00
N ILE A 164 -5.51 -14.67 -8.51
CA ILE A 164 -5.85 -14.24 -9.87
C ILE A 164 -5.57 -12.72 -10.06
N ASP A 165 -5.87 -11.91 -9.04
CA ASP A 165 -5.63 -10.46 -9.11
C ASP A 165 -4.14 -10.16 -9.24
N ARG A 166 -3.30 -10.89 -8.49
CA ARG A 166 -1.83 -10.74 -8.51
C ARG A 166 -1.22 -11.15 -9.85
N PHE A 167 -1.81 -12.11 -10.56
CA PHE A 167 -1.37 -12.49 -11.90
C PHE A 167 -1.82 -11.54 -13.01
N LYS A 168 -2.87 -10.76 -12.77
CA LYS A 168 -3.46 -9.85 -13.77
C LYS A 168 -2.99 -8.40 -13.64
N LYS A 169 -2.29 -8.07 -12.57
CA LYS A 169 -1.87 -6.70 -12.26
C LYS A 169 -0.38 -6.65 -11.98
N ASP A 170 0.25 -5.59 -12.44
CA ASP A 170 1.69 -5.40 -12.31
C ASP A 170 2.07 -4.87 -10.92
N LEU A 171 3.28 -5.18 -10.47
CA LEU A 171 3.90 -4.48 -9.35
C LEU A 171 4.26 -3.05 -9.77
N CYS A 172 4.07 -2.07 -8.88
CA CYS A 172 4.24 -0.67 -9.25
C CYS A 172 5.67 -0.32 -9.72
N HIS A 173 6.69 -0.99 -9.19
CA HIS A 173 8.07 -0.80 -9.60
C HIS A 173 8.43 -1.46 -10.94
N GLU A 174 7.57 -2.34 -11.45
CA GLU A 174 7.74 -3.01 -12.76
C GLU A 174 7.06 -2.25 -13.90
N LEU A 175 6.22 -1.26 -13.58
CA LEU A 175 5.57 -0.46 -14.62
C LEU A 175 6.62 0.35 -15.38
N PRO A 176 6.59 0.32 -16.73
CA PRO A 176 7.48 1.15 -17.51
C PRO A 176 7.17 2.64 -17.26
N SER A 177 8.20 3.44 -17.05
CA SER A 177 8.07 4.89 -17.14
C SER A 177 7.62 5.23 -18.57
N ASP A 178 6.52 5.96 -18.70
CA ASP A 178 6.05 6.40 -20.02
C ASP A 178 7.09 7.36 -20.61
N GLY A 179 7.89 6.85 -21.56
CA GLY A 179 8.94 7.60 -22.24
C GLY A 179 8.44 8.64 -23.23
N SER A 180 7.14 8.96 -23.21
CA SER A 180 6.55 10.02 -24.04
C SER A 180 6.92 11.40 -23.47
N ARG A 181 8.05 11.89 -23.93
CA ARG A 181 8.43 13.30 -23.79
C ARG A 181 7.77 14.14 -24.85
#